data_9928ce56fcff16ee2e687577e312ffb9
#
_entry.id   9928ce56fcff16ee2e687577e312ffb9
#
_cell.length_a   1.000
_cell.length_b   1.000
_cell.length_c   1.000
_cell.angle_alpha   90.00
_cell.angle_beta   90.00
_cell.angle_gamma   90.00
#
_symmetry.space_group_name_H-M   'P 1'
#
loop_
_entity.id
_entity.type
_entity.pdbx_description
1 polymer ?
#
loop_
_entity_poly.entity_id
_entity_poly.type
_entity_poly.pdbx_seq_one_letter_code
_entity_poly.pdbx_strand_id
1 'polypeptide(L)'
;MISPAAGQVGSWRISKICTSALEPTRMHSPHQRREPQRGVLMAAGLFLAIGLILQGWRIWSLNATYDQGLFLQEIWNGHLGKPFESTLASELSTPVLVTGEALPTLGYYHLGQHFTPLLMLWLPLVLLLGVWSLPLIQVALLTAGGLVLHQLAKEDLEARLAHWIATSYFCAGIVIGPTLENFHDLCAIPLLSFSLLLGIRRKNPWLYGIPALLLPLVREDVGLLSFSFGLWMLLRQRQTWRWAGLGLCVYSALMVFTITNHVMPLFGSEVSVRFMDERFGQFLAAQNGRGSTVDALKAMLSQPLLLLQELVQPIGATLKFLITLWLPLAFLPAAGVDGWLLMAGPLFVALSSQGGNALAVNLRFVLYLVPGVFAGGILWWARHQALFHERWLKRLWRTALVLSVLFTITGNPHRSLSLLIPDSVQPWVYVPPLQQLQRGWDTRELLQLIPNDASVAAETQLVPLLATRRVLLRFPENVAYTDEAKQPRPVDWVVSQPGFNAAYAPAFERNAAWVRRSKEQIDTLLASGDYGVKRCGSSGIVLQRLATPAALATPEDSITGARCVTEQFNLALAAMQQHGDATPRRPPARTPADSGRSPATP
;
A
#
# COMPACT_ATOMS: atom_id res chain seq x y z
N MET A 1 -29.68 74.08 16.69
CA MET A 1 -30.75 73.18 16.92
C MET A 1 -30.80 72.21 15.80
N ILE A 2 -29.87 71.31 15.67
CA ILE A 2 -29.84 70.27 14.65
C ILE A 2 -29.25 69.05 15.35
N SER A 3 -30.12 68.01 15.49
CA SER A 3 -29.74 66.70 16.01
C SER A 3 -29.13 65.85 14.89
N PRO A 4 -28.04 65.14 15.11
CA PRO A 4 -27.56 64.16 14.15
C PRO A 4 -28.02 62.72 14.50
N ALA A 5 -28.54 62.03 13.51
CA ALA A 5 -28.90 60.64 13.55
C ALA A 5 -27.67 59.73 13.63
N ALA A 6 -27.60 58.89 14.63
CA ALA A 6 -26.57 57.84 14.75
C ALA A 6 -27.00 56.55 14.07
N GLY A 7 -26.22 56.10 13.10
CA GLY A 7 -26.39 54.80 12.43
C GLY A 7 -26.04 53.64 13.37
N GLN A 8 -26.91 52.66 13.43
CA GLN A 8 -26.70 51.39 14.13
C GLN A 8 -25.76 50.48 13.33
N VAL A 9 -24.56 50.27 13.85
CA VAL A 9 -23.66 49.20 13.43
C VAL A 9 -24.07 47.92 14.16
N GLY A 10 -24.52 46.92 13.41
CA GLY A 10 -24.92 45.63 13.95
C GLY A 10 -23.73 44.86 14.53
N SER A 11 -23.69 44.74 15.84
CA SER A 11 -22.76 43.90 16.56
C SER A 11 -23.17 42.43 16.43
N TRP A 12 -22.40 41.61 15.75
CA TRP A 12 -22.52 40.17 15.76
C TRP A 12 -22.16 39.63 17.16
N ARG A 13 -23.17 39.19 17.90
CA ARG A 13 -22.97 38.53 19.20
C ARG A 13 -22.47 37.09 18.99
N ILE A 14 -21.16 36.88 19.13
CA ILE A 14 -20.51 35.63 19.42
C ILE A 14 -20.60 35.37 20.92
N SER A 15 -21.73 34.96 21.42
CA SER A 15 -21.82 34.48 22.80
C SER A 15 -23.13 33.72 23.02
N LYS A 16 -23.20 32.44 22.58
CA LYS A 16 -24.12 31.39 23.06
C LYS A 16 -23.79 30.02 22.47
N ILE A 17 -22.53 29.56 22.57
CA ILE A 17 -22.13 28.20 22.24
C ILE A 17 -21.32 27.60 23.40
N CYS A 18 -21.79 27.76 24.59
CA CYS A 18 -21.30 26.94 25.71
C CYS A 18 -22.40 26.86 26.76
N THR A 19 -23.02 25.75 26.87
CA THR A 19 -23.94 25.15 27.84
C THR A 19 -25.26 24.73 27.25
N SER A 20 -25.33 23.51 26.75
CA SER A 20 -26.56 22.72 26.80
C SER A 20 -26.20 21.30 27.19
N ALA A 21 -26.68 20.95 28.37
CA ALA A 21 -26.61 19.64 28.98
C ALA A 21 -27.33 18.58 28.12
N LEU A 22 -26.83 17.37 28.22
CA LEU A 22 -27.36 16.15 27.65
C LEU A 22 -28.81 15.91 28.10
N GLU A 23 -29.76 16.04 27.20
CA GLU A 23 -31.09 15.47 27.35
C GLU A 23 -31.17 14.09 26.64
N PRO A 24 -31.97 13.16 27.16
CA PRO A 24 -31.99 11.77 26.68
C PRO A 24 -32.73 11.60 25.36
N THR A 25 -32.18 10.75 24.55
CA THR A 25 -32.55 10.22 23.24
C THR A 25 -34.03 9.99 23.02
N ARG A 26 -34.60 10.62 22.00
CA ARG A 26 -35.92 10.28 21.43
C ARG A 26 -35.86 8.92 20.74
N MET A 27 -36.75 8.00 21.14
CA MET A 27 -36.99 6.74 20.43
C MET A 27 -37.55 7.01 19.03
N HIS A 28 -36.85 6.51 18.00
CA HIS A 28 -37.26 6.62 16.60
C HIS A 28 -38.19 5.47 16.22
N SER A 29 -39.24 5.78 15.45
CA SER A 29 -40.25 4.83 14.97
C SER A 29 -39.67 3.82 13.95
N PRO A 30 -40.18 2.56 13.88
CA PRO A 30 -39.60 1.47 13.08
C PRO A 30 -39.70 1.65 11.55
N HIS A 31 -40.52 2.53 11.04
CA HIS A 31 -40.80 2.63 9.60
C HIS A 31 -39.81 3.42 8.75
N GLN A 32 -38.91 4.26 9.34
CA GLN A 32 -37.94 5.05 8.60
C GLN A 32 -36.62 4.31 8.29
N ARG A 33 -36.48 3.02 8.67
CA ARG A 33 -35.16 2.32 8.67
C ARG A 33 -34.76 1.63 7.36
N ARG A 34 -35.63 1.46 6.35
CA ARG A 34 -35.36 0.57 5.21
C ARG A 34 -34.70 1.22 3.99
N GLU A 35 -35.03 2.45 3.62
CA GLU A 35 -34.53 3.08 2.40
C GLU A 35 -33.01 3.45 2.44
N PRO A 36 -32.47 4.04 3.53
CA PRO A 36 -31.04 4.37 3.59
C PRO A 36 -30.13 3.13 3.54
N GLN A 37 -30.62 1.98 4.01
CA GLN A 37 -29.83 0.74 4.03
C GLN A 37 -29.61 0.18 2.62
N ARG A 38 -30.61 0.27 1.72
CA ARG A 38 -30.48 -0.17 0.32
C ARG A 38 -29.42 0.63 -0.44
N GLY A 39 -29.35 1.95 -0.23
CA GLY A 39 -28.37 2.82 -0.87
C GLY A 39 -26.93 2.49 -0.47
N VAL A 40 -26.66 2.19 0.81
CA VAL A 40 -25.33 1.80 1.27
C VAL A 40 -24.94 0.42 0.72
N LEU A 41 -25.85 -0.54 0.71
CA LEU A 41 -25.59 -1.87 0.13
C LEU A 41 -25.29 -1.78 -1.37
N MET A 42 -25.99 -0.88 -2.08
CA MET A 42 -25.70 -0.62 -3.49
C MET A 42 -24.32 0.01 -3.68
N ALA A 43 -23.94 1.02 -2.87
CA ALA A 43 -22.63 1.63 -2.91
C ALA A 43 -21.51 0.62 -2.59
N ALA A 44 -21.71 -0.23 -1.58
CA ALA A 44 -20.78 -1.30 -1.22
C ALA A 44 -20.67 -2.36 -2.33
N GLY A 45 -21.81 -2.76 -2.93
CA GLY A 45 -21.84 -3.70 -4.06
C GLY A 45 -21.13 -3.15 -5.29
N LEU A 46 -21.33 -1.87 -5.62
CA LEU A 46 -20.61 -1.20 -6.71
C LEU A 46 -19.11 -1.10 -6.42
N PHE A 47 -18.72 -0.72 -5.20
CA PHE A 47 -17.31 -0.66 -4.80
C PHE A 47 -16.65 -2.04 -4.89
N LEU A 48 -17.31 -3.09 -4.39
CA LEU A 48 -16.84 -4.48 -4.48
C LEU A 48 -16.67 -4.91 -5.94
N ALA A 49 -17.71 -4.73 -6.76
CA ALA A 49 -17.71 -5.16 -8.16
C ALA A 49 -16.64 -4.42 -8.98
N ILE A 50 -16.59 -3.09 -8.89
CA ILE A 50 -15.61 -2.26 -9.61
C ILE A 50 -14.19 -2.58 -9.11
N GLY A 51 -14.01 -2.70 -7.79
CA GLY A 51 -12.72 -3.05 -7.20
C GLY A 51 -12.20 -4.40 -7.69
N LEU A 52 -13.06 -5.43 -7.73
CA LEU A 52 -12.69 -6.76 -8.24
C LEU A 52 -12.40 -6.75 -9.74
N ILE A 53 -13.18 -6.04 -10.55
CA ILE A 53 -12.95 -5.89 -11.99
C ILE A 53 -11.59 -5.22 -12.25
N LEU A 54 -11.29 -4.12 -11.56
CA LEU A 54 -10.05 -3.38 -11.76
C LEU A 54 -8.83 -4.14 -11.23
N GLN A 55 -8.95 -4.81 -10.10
CA GLN A 55 -7.88 -5.68 -9.59
C GLN A 55 -7.67 -6.90 -10.51
N GLY A 56 -8.75 -7.50 -11.01
CA GLY A 56 -8.69 -8.57 -12.01
C GLY A 56 -7.99 -8.08 -13.29
N TRP A 57 -8.32 -6.88 -13.76
CA TRP A 57 -7.65 -6.26 -14.88
C TRP A 57 -6.14 -6.09 -14.65
N ARG A 58 -5.74 -5.61 -13.47
CA ARG A 58 -4.31 -5.45 -13.12
C ARG A 58 -3.52 -6.75 -13.19
N ILE A 59 -4.08 -7.85 -12.68
CA ILE A 59 -3.45 -9.17 -12.77
C ILE A 59 -3.41 -9.65 -14.22
N TRP A 60 -4.50 -9.43 -14.96
CA TRP A 60 -4.59 -9.89 -16.34
C TRP A 60 -3.61 -9.17 -17.24
N SER A 61 -3.55 -7.84 -17.14
CA SER A 61 -2.70 -6.93 -17.92
C SER A 61 -1.25 -6.84 -17.42
N LEU A 62 -0.85 -7.67 -16.45
CA LEU A 62 0.50 -7.72 -15.87
C LEU A 62 0.91 -6.43 -15.11
N ASN A 63 -0.07 -5.71 -14.57
CA ASN A 63 0.15 -4.51 -13.77
C ASN A 63 0.21 -4.79 -12.26
N ALA A 64 -0.09 -6.02 -11.82
CA ALA A 64 0.26 -6.50 -10.49
C ALA A 64 1.74 -6.90 -10.50
N THR A 65 2.45 -6.57 -9.43
CA THR A 65 3.92 -6.65 -9.40
C THR A 65 4.45 -7.38 -8.16
N TYR A 66 5.71 -7.17 -7.84
CA TYR A 66 6.48 -7.84 -6.82
C TYR A 66 5.75 -8.08 -5.49
N ASP A 67 5.20 -7.04 -4.83
CA ASP A 67 4.54 -7.19 -3.53
C ASP A 67 3.36 -8.19 -3.57
N GLN A 68 2.63 -8.22 -4.70
CA GLN A 68 1.55 -9.19 -4.90
C GLN A 68 2.07 -10.64 -4.86
N GLY A 69 3.21 -10.89 -5.49
CA GLY A 69 3.84 -12.21 -5.49
C GLY A 69 4.50 -12.55 -4.17
N LEU A 70 5.11 -11.57 -3.51
CA LEU A 70 5.76 -11.75 -2.21
C LEU A 70 4.76 -12.29 -1.17
N PHE A 71 3.64 -11.58 -0.96
CA PHE A 71 2.60 -12.04 -0.02
C PHE A 71 1.97 -13.37 -0.44
N LEU A 72 1.81 -13.59 -1.75
CA LEU A 72 1.30 -14.88 -2.25
C LEU A 72 2.25 -16.03 -1.91
N GLN A 73 3.56 -15.86 -2.12
CA GLN A 73 4.58 -16.87 -1.82
C GLN A 73 4.65 -17.19 -0.32
N GLU A 74 4.63 -16.17 0.53
CA GLU A 74 4.67 -16.33 1.98
C GLU A 74 3.52 -17.14 2.53
N ILE A 75 2.30 -16.81 2.08
CA ILE A 75 1.10 -17.52 2.52
C ILE A 75 1.11 -18.93 1.93
N TRP A 76 1.43 -19.07 0.64
CA TRP A 76 1.45 -20.37 -0.04
C TRP A 76 2.44 -21.34 0.60
N ASN A 77 3.63 -20.90 1.01
CA ASN A 77 4.62 -21.73 1.68
C ASN A 77 4.13 -22.28 3.04
N GLY A 78 3.08 -21.69 3.61
CA GLY A 78 2.45 -22.19 4.83
C GLY A 78 1.94 -23.63 4.70
N HIS A 79 1.48 -24.10 3.52
CA HIS A 79 1.04 -25.48 3.32
C HIS A 79 2.19 -26.49 3.33
N LEU A 80 3.42 -26.03 3.12
CA LEU A 80 4.65 -26.84 3.21
C LEU A 80 5.20 -26.86 4.65
N GLY A 81 4.47 -26.33 5.64
CA GLY A 81 4.95 -26.18 7.01
C GLY A 81 6.00 -25.05 7.17
N LYS A 82 6.11 -24.14 6.21
CA LYS A 82 7.08 -23.04 6.17
C LYS A 82 6.38 -21.68 6.02
N PRO A 83 5.47 -21.32 6.95
CA PRO A 83 4.75 -20.05 6.89
C PRO A 83 5.73 -18.87 6.91
N PHE A 84 5.48 -17.85 6.09
CA PHE A 84 6.30 -16.64 5.93
C PHE A 84 7.70 -16.86 5.34
N GLU A 85 8.08 -18.08 4.93
CA GLU A 85 9.29 -18.30 4.15
C GLU A 85 9.09 -17.68 2.76
N SER A 86 10.07 -16.88 2.28
CA SER A 86 10.02 -16.29 0.95
C SER A 86 11.40 -15.94 0.43
N THR A 87 11.74 -16.46 -0.75
CA THR A 87 12.94 -16.06 -1.46
C THR A 87 12.82 -14.63 -2.01
N LEU A 88 11.59 -14.19 -2.32
CA LEU A 88 11.33 -12.79 -2.69
C LEU A 88 11.58 -11.84 -1.50
N ALA A 89 11.16 -12.20 -0.28
CA ALA A 89 11.49 -11.42 0.91
C ALA A 89 13.00 -11.38 1.17
N SER A 90 13.71 -12.48 0.92
CA SER A 90 15.17 -12.53 1.05
C SER A 90 15.89 -11.55 0.12
N GLU A 91 15.34 -11.27 -1.07
CA GLU A 91 15.89 -10.25 -1.98
C GLU A 91 15.87 -8.83 -1.40
N LEU A 92 15.01 -8.57 -0.41
CA LEU A 92 14.94 -7.29 0.29
C LEU A 92 15.90 -7.22 1.49
N SER A 93 16.61 -8.29 1.81
CA SER A 93 17.61 -8.27 2.89
C SER A 93 18.75 -7.31 2.56
N THR A 94 19.38 -6.74 3.59
CA THR A 94 20.47 -5.77 3.42
C THR A 94 21.69 -6.37 2.69
N PRO A 95 22.12 -7.62 3.00
CA PRO A 95 23.24 -8.24 2.28
C PRO A 95 22.97 -8.47 0.80
N VAL A 96 21.71 -8.71 0.41
CA VAL A 96 21.36 -8.92 -1.00
C VAL A 96 21.13 -7.58 -1.73
N LEU A 97 20.28 -6.72 -1.17
CA LEU A 97 19.80 -5.52 -1.86
C LEU A 97 20.80 -4.36 -1.83
N VAL A 98 21.53 -4.19 -0.72
CA VAL A 98 22.36 -2.99 -0.48
C VAL A 98 23.83 -3.28 -0.76
N THR A 99 24.40 -4.34 -0.18
CA THR A 99 25.82 -4.64 -0.34
C THR A 99 26.10 -5.54 -1.54
N GLY A 100 25.14 -6.34 -1.96
CA GLY A 100 25.31 -7.34 -3.03
C GLY A 100 26.28 -8.48 -2.66
N GLU A 101 26.61 -8.63 -1.38
CA GLU A 101 27.57 -9.62 -0.89
C GLU A 101 26.96 -11.02 -0.71
N ALA A 102 25.64 -11.11 -0.72
CA ALA A 102 24.92 -12.37 -0.53
C ALA A 102 23.90 -12.62 -1.65
N LEU A 103 23.57 -13.90 -1.83
CA LEU A 103 22.47 -14.34 -2.68
C LEU A 103 21.17 -14.42 -1.85
N PRO A 104 19.97 -14.27 -2.49
CA PRO A 104 18.71 -14.59 -1.85
C PRO A 104 18.75 -16.00 -1.26
N THR A 105 18.24 -16.18 -0.05
CA THR A 105 18.40 -17.42 0.70
C THR A 105 17.07 -18.14 0.86
N LEU A 106 17.03 -19.42 0.56
CA LEU A 106 15.93 -20.32 0.88
C LEU A 106 15.93 -20.55 2.40
N GLY A 107 14.76 -20.49 3.03
CA GLY A 107 14.64 -20.51 4.49
C GLY A 107 14.68 -19.10 5.12
N TYR A 108 14.58 -18.05 4.33
CA TYR A 108 14.43 -16.69 4.83
C TYR A 108 12.97 -16.39 5.18
N TYR A 109 12.75 -15.84 6.38
CA TYR A 109 11.41 -15.52 6.87
C TYR A 109 11.15 -14.01 6.85
N HIS A 110 10.04 -13.59 6.24
CA HIS A 110 9.64 -12.18 6.16
C HIS A 110 9.33 -11.55 7.53
N LEU A 111 9.07 -12.37 8.55
CA LEU A 111 8.74 -11.91 9.92
C LEU A 111 9.83 -11.03 10.55
N GLY A 112 11.07 -11.09 10.08
CA GLY A 112 12.14 -10.18 10.47
C GLY A 112 12.03 -8.78 9.84
N GLN A 113 11.28 -8.64 8.74
CA GLN A 113 11.03 -7.37 8.06
C GLN A 113 9.73 -6.74 8.55
N HIS A 114 8.65 -7.52 8.56
CA HIS A 114 7.33 -7.16 9.07
C HIS A 114 6.70 -8.34 9.80
N PHE A 115 6.17 -8.08 10.98
CA PHE A 115 5.48 -9.10 11.78
C PHE A 115 3.99 -9.10 11.44
N THR A 116 3.57 -10.02 10.55
CA THR A 116 2.25 -10.07 9.93
C THR A 116 1.52 -11.41 10.12
N PRO A 117 1.39 -11.94 11.36
CA PRO A 117 0.89 -13.31 11.59
C PRO A 117 -0.53 -13.56 11.06
N LEU A 118 -1.36 -12.53 10.94
CA LEU A 118 -2.74 -12.66 10.43
C LEU A 118 -2.80 -13.09 8.95
N LEU A 119 -1.72 -12.96 8.18
CA LEU A 119 -1.70 -13.39 6.79
C LEU A 119 -2.00 -14.87 6.62
N MET A 120 -1.62 -15.72 7.58
CA MET A 120 -1.87 -17.16 7.51
C MET A 120 -3.36 -17.54 7.57
N LEU A 121 -4.23 -16.67 8.03
CA LEU A 121 -5.68 -16.88 7.96
C LEU A 121 -6.18 -17.04 6.51
N TRP A 122 -5.44 -16.50 5.55
CA TRP A 122 -5.79 -16.53 4.13
C TRP A 122 -5.27 -17.76 3.38
N LEU A 123 -4.48 -18.62 4.05
CA LEU A 123 -3.90 -19.82 3.44
C LEU A 123 -4.95 -20.69 2.71
N PRO A 124 -6.14 -21.00 3.26
CA PRO A 124 -7.11 -21.81 2.56
C PRO A 124 -7.60 -21.19 1.24
N LEU A 125 -7.80 -19.84 1.23
CA LEU A 125 -8.20 -19.11 0.02
C LEU A 125 -7.07 -19.04 -1.00
N VAL A 126 -5.82 -18.92 -0.55
CA VAL A 126 -4.65 -18.91 -1.43
C VAL A 126 -4.48 -20.27 -2.12
N LEU A 127 -4.66 -21.35 -1.39
CA LEU A 127 -4.60 -22.71 -1.99
C LEU A 127 -5.73 -22.97 -2.98
N LEU A 128 -6.91 -22.38 -2.75
CA LEU A 128 -8.07 -22.57 -3.62
C LEU A 128 -8.01 -21.70 -4.88
N LEU A 129 -7.62 -20.41 -4.74
CA LEU A 129 -7.78 -19.40 -5.79
C LEU A 129 -6.44 -18.88 -6.34
N GLY A 130 -5.30 -19.30 -5.78
CA GLY A 130 -3.98 -18.83 -6.20
C GLY A 130 -3.86 -17.31 -6.22
N VAL A 131 -3.34 -16.75 -7.31
CA VAL A 131 -3.11 -15.30 -7.47
C VAL A 131 -4.39 -14.44 -7.33
N TRP A 132 -5.58 -15.01 -7.55
CA TRP A 132 -6.86 -14.32 -7.48
C TRP A 132 -7.37 -14.14 -6.04
N SER A 133 -6.83 -14.90 -5.08
CA SER A 133 -7.23 -14.85 -3.67
C SER A 133 -6.98 -13.49 -3.03
N LEU A 134 -5.78 -12.94 -3.22
CA LEU A 134 -5.34 -11.73 -2.54
C LEU A 134 -6.15 -10.49 -2.93
N PRO A 135 -6.44 -10.21 -4.21
CA PRO A 135 -7.35 -9.13 -4.59
C PRO A 135 -8.75 -9.29 -4.02
N LEU A 136 -9.28 -10.51 -4.02
CA LEU A 136 -10.59 -10.80 -3.44
C LEU A 136 -10.62 -10.43 -1.95
N ILE A 137 -9.62 -10.87 -1.19
CA ILE A 137 -9.48 -10.60 0.24
C ILE A 137 -9.40 -9.09 0.48
N GLN A 138 -8.53 -8.38 -0.24
CA GLN A 138 -8.32 -6.94 -0.09
C GLN A 138 -9.60 -6.15 -0.32
N VAL A 139 -10.26 -6.36 -1.46
CA VAL A 139 -11.49 -5.64 -1.80
C VAL A 139 -12.63 -5.99 -0.84
N ALA A 140 -12.74 -7.27 -0.43
CA ALA A 140 -13.78 -7.72 0.51
C ALA A 140 -13.60 -7.11 1.90
N LEU A 141 -12.37 -7.07 2.45
CA LEU A 141 -12.09 -6.49 3.76
C LEU A 141 -12.37 -4.99 3.80
N LEU A 142 -11.95 -4.25 2.76
CA LEU A 142 -12.23 -2.81 2.67
C LEU A 142 -13.72 -2.53 2.48
N THR A 143 -14.43 -3.37 1.71
CA THR A 143 -15.90 -3.28 1.57
C THR A 143 -16.59 -3.53 2.91
N ALA A 144 -16.20 -4.60 3.62
CA ALA A 144 -16.73 -4.93 4.94
C ALA A 144 -16.46 -3.80 5.96
N GLY A 145 -15.28 -3.18 5.91
CA GLY A 145 -14.94 -2.00 6.71
C GLY A 145 -15.93 -0.86 6.52
N GLY A 146 -16.31 -0.53 5.28
CA GLY A 146 -17.31 0.49 4.97
C GLY A 146 -18.73 0.13 5.46
N LEU A 147 -19.09 -1.16 5.43
CA LEU A 147 -20.37 -1.63 5.98
C LEU A 147 -20.40 -1.52 7.52
N VAL A 148 -19.31 -1.86 8.20
CA VAL A 148 -19.19 -1.70 9.65
C VAL A 148 -19.16 -0.22 10.02
N LEU A 149 -18.49 0.64 9.24
CA LEU A 149 -18.53 2.10 9.40
C LEU A 149 -19.98 2.62 9.35
N HIS A 150 -20.81 2.12 8.42
CA HIS A 150 -22.22 2.49 8.37
C HIS A 150 -22.97 2.09 9.63
N GLN A 151 -22.73 0.88 10.18
CA GLN A 151 -23.33 0.49 11.45
C GLN A 151 -22.87 1.39 12.60
N LEU A 152 -21.58 1.71 12.66
CA LEU A 152 -21.02 2.64 13.65
C LEU A 152 -21.67 4.02 13.54
N ALA A 153 -21.81 4.55 12.32
CA ALA A 153 -22.44 5.86 12.10
C ALA A 153 -23.89 5.90 12.57
N LYS A 154 -24.63 4.80 12.43
CA LYS A 154 -26.05 4.70 12.88
C LYS A 154 -26.23 4.73 14.39
N GLU A 155 -25.21 4.46 15.17
CA GLU A 155 -25.29 4.55 16.63
C GLU A 155 -25.41 6.01 17.10
N ASP A 156 -24.81 6.96 16.37
CA ASP A 156 -24.69 8.36 16.78
C ASP A 156 -25.43 9.35 15.85
N LEU A 157 -25.73 8.95 14.61
CA LEU A 157 -26.25 9.83 13.57
C LEU A 157 -27.62 9.39 13.04
N GLU A 158 -28.39 10.37 12.52
CA GLU A 158 -29.58 10.06 11.75
C GLU A 158 -29.26 9.21 10.51
N ALA A 159 -30.19 8.35 10.10
CA ALA A 159 -29.99 7.35 9.04
C ALA A 159 -29.47 7.94 7.72
N ARG A 160 -29.93 9.15 7.34
CA ARG A 160 -29.52 9.82 6.11
C ARG A 160 -28.07 10.31 6.18
N LEU A 161 -27.65 10.85 7.31
CA LEU A 161 -26.27 11.31 7.52
C LEU A 161 -25.30 10.13 7.62
N ALA A 162 -25.71 9.06 8.32
CA ALA A 162 -24.95 7.81 8.37
C ALA A 162 -24.72 7.22 6.97
N HIS A 163 -25.74 7.29 6.09
CA HIS A 163 -25.63 6.90 4.69
C HIS A 163 -24.58 7.76 3.94
N TRP A 164 -24.55 9.08 4.15
CA TRP A 164 -23.58 9.97 3.51
C TRP A 164 -22.14 9.65 3.94
N ILE A 165 -21.92 9.41 5.23
CA ILE A 165 -20.60 9.00 5.75
C ILE A 165 -20.11 7.71 5.08
N ALA A 166 -20.98 6.68 5.02
CA ALA A 166 -20.61 5.39 4.40
C ALA A 166 -20.36 5.52 2.89
N THR A 167 -21.19 6.30 2.17
CA THR A 167 -21.00 6.57 0.74
C THR A 167 -19.71 7.35 0.51
N SER A 168 -19.39 8.31 1.40
CA SER A 168 -18.12 9.04 1.33
C SER A 168 -16.90 8.12 1.47
N TYR A 169 -16.99 7.08 2.30
CA TYR A 169 -15.93 6.08 2.43
C TYR A 169 -15.69 5.34 1.10
N PHE A 170 -16.75 4.86 0.46
CA PHE A 170 -16.63 4.14 -0.81
C PHE A 170 -16.21 5.03 -1.99
N CYS A 171 -16.38 6.35 -1.90
CA CYS A 171 -15.95 7.34 -2.88
C CYS A 171 -14.61 8.03 -2.53
N ALA A 172 -14.00 7.66 -1.40
CA ALA A 172 -12.78 8.31 -0.93
C ALA A 172 -11.55 7.81 -1.69
N GLY A 173 -10.76 8.73 -2.25
CA GLY A 173 -9.48 8.39 -2.89
C GLY A 173 -8.50 7.68 -1.96
N ILE A 174 -8.51 8.05 -0.66
CA ILE A 174 -7.74 7.41 0.41
C ILE A 174 -8.17 5.96 0.73
N VAL A 175 -9.29 5.50 0.18
CA VAL A 175 -9.76 4.12 0.26
C VAL A 175 -9.61 3.44 -1.10
N ILE A 176 -10.04 4.09 -2.19
CA ILE A 176 -9.98 3.54 -3.56
C ILE A 176 -8.51 3.27 -3.97
N GLY A 177 -7.59 4.21 -3.72
CA GLY A 177 -6.18 4.05 -4.07
C GLY A 177 -5.57 2.78 -3.49
N PRO A 178 -5.56 2.59 -2.15
CA PRO A 178 -5.08 1.36 -1.52
C PRO A 178 -5.85 0.10 -1.94
N THR A 179 -7.15 0.21 -2.24
CA THR A 179 -7.94 -0.94 -2.74
C THR A 179 -7.40 -1.45 -4.07
N LEU A 180 -6.85 -0.57 -4.90
CA LEU A 180 -6.34 -0.88 -6.23
C LEU A 180 -4.82 -1.13 -6.26
N GLU A 181 -4.13 -1.02 -5.13
CA GLU A 181 -2.71 -1.38 -4.97
C GLU A 181 -2.50 -2.91 -5.04
N ASN A 182 -1.25 -3.36 -5.12
CA ASN A 182 -0.92 -4.76 -4.84
C ASN A 182 -1.45 -5.11 -3.44
N PHE A 183 -1.76 -6.39 -3.24
CA PHE A 183 -2.22 -6.84 -1.93
C PHE A 183 -1.25 -6.41 -0.82
N HIS A 184 -1.82 -6.07 0.31
CA HIS A 184 -1.09 -5.73 1.53
C HIS A 184 -1.94 -6.06 2.78
N ASP A 185 -1.25 -6.39 3.85
CA ASP A 185 -1.77 -6.72 5.17
C ASP A 185 -2.69 -5.63 5.76
N LEU A 186 -2.35 -4.35 5.53
CA LEU A 186 -3.05 -3.19 6.10
C LEU A 186 -4.51 -3.04 5.65
N CYS A 187 -4.96 -3.77 4.63
CA CYS A 187 -6.36 -3.75 4.18
C CYS A 187 -7.36 -4.21 5.26
N ALA A 188 -6.89 -4.92 6.31
CA ALA A 188 -7.70 -5.31 7.45
C ALA A 188 -7.97 -4.17 8.46
N ILE A 189 -7.17 -3.10 8.45
CA ILE A 189 -7.25 -2.01 9.44
C ILE A 189 -8.64 -1.36 9.51
N PRO A 190 -9.28 -0.92 8.41
CA PRO A 190 -10.58 -0.27 8.51
C PRO A 190 -11.65 -1.15 9.14
N LEU A 191 -11.71 -2.44 8.75
CA LEU A 191 -12.66 -3.39 9.31
C LEU A 191 -12.47 -3.57 10.82
N LEU A 192 -11.25 -3.85 11.26
CA LEU A 192 -10.95 -4.09 12.67
C LEU A 192 -11.15 -2.82 13.51
N SER A 193 -10.70 -1.67 13.00
CA SER A 193 -10.83 -0.39 13.70
C SER A 193 -12.28 0.04 13.89
N PHE A 194 -13.11 -0.03 12.85
CA PHE A 194 -14.52 0.31 12.96
C PHE A 194 -15.28 -0.70 13.80
N SER A 195 -14.91 -1.99 13.77
CA SER A 195 -15.47 -3.01 14.65
C SER A 195 -15.17 -2.73 16.12
N LEU A 196 -13.92 -2.35 16.44
CA LEU A 196 -13.51 -1.94 17.78
C LEU A 196 -14.36 -0.77 18.29
N LEU A 197 -14.48 0.29 17.49
CA LEU A 197 -15.25 1.49 17.85
C LEU A 197 -16.74 1.18 17.97
N LEU A 198 -17.29 0.31 17.12
CA LEU A 198 -18.67 -0.17 17.22
C LEU A 198 -18.89 -0.97 18.52
N GLY A 199 -17.90 -1.79 18.91
CA GLY A 199 -17.90 -2.52 20.17
C GLY A 199 -18.01 -1.60 21.40
N ILE A 200 -17.28 -0.48 21.38
CA ILE A 200 -17.39 0.57 22.41
C ILE A 200 -18.81 1.15 22.45
N ARG A 201 -19.38 1.50 21.30
CA ARG A 201 -20.73 2.10 21.21
C ARG A 201 -21.81 1.14 21.68
N ARG A 202 -21.74 -0.13 21.29
CA ARG A 202 -22.69 -1.17 21.67
C ARG A 202 -22.43 -1.80 23.03
N LYS A 203 -21.37 -1.38 23.72
CA LYS A 203 -20.91 -1.98 24.99
C LYS A 203 -20.73 -3.49 24.89
N ASN A 204 -20.27 -3.96 23.72
CA ASN A 204 -20.04 -5.38 23.45
C ASN A 204 -18.57 -5.71 23.63
N PRO A 205 -18.17 -6.48 24.68
CA PRO A 205 -16.78 -6.76 24.97
C PRO A 205 -16.08 -7.61 23.91
N TRP A 206 -16.81 -8.50 23.23
CA TRP A 206 -16.23 -9.32 22.16
C TRP A 206 -15.97 -8.50 20.89
N LEU A 207 -16.93 -7.64 20.52
CA LEU A 207 -16.80 -6.76 19.35
C LEU A 207 -15.73 -5.68 19.56
N TYR A 208 -15.40 -5.34 20.79
CA TYR A 208 -14.27 -4.51 21.18
C TYR A 208 -12.97 -5.32 21.28
N GLY A 209 -12.99 -6.39 22.07
CA GLY A 209 -11.78 -7.11 22.51
C GLY A 209 -11.08 -7.87 21.39
N ILE A 210 -11.84 -8.57 20.51
CA ILE A 210 -11.24 -9.31 19.41
C ILE A 210 -10.48 -8.37 18.45
N PRO A 211 -11.08 -7.28 17.93
CA PRO A 211 -10.32 -6.34 17.10
C PRO A 211 -9.18 -5.64 17.84
N ALA A 212 -9.34 -5.33 19.12
CA ALA A 212 -8.29 -4.72 19.94
C ALA A 212 -7.05 -5.62 20.04
N LEU A 213 -7.25 -6.93 20.16
CA LEU A 213 -6.16 -7.92 20.18
C LEU A 213 -5.54 -8.13 18.79
N LEU A 214 -6.37 -8.13 17.73
CA LEU A 214 -5.92 -8.43 16.38
C LEU A 214 -5.21 -7.27 15.68
N LEU A 215 -5.55 -6.02 15.99
CA LEU A 215 -4.97 -4.86 15.31
C LEU A 215 -3.44 -4.84 15.31
N PRO A 216 -2.72 -5.00 16.45
CA PRO A 216 -1.25 -5.03 16.43
C PRO A 216 -0.66 -6.29 15.76
N LEU A 217 -1.49 -7.31 15.49
CA LEU A 217 -1.09 -8.53 14.77
C LEU A 217 -1.31 -8.43 13.25
N VAL A 218 -1.96 -7.37 12.77
CA VAL A 218 -1.99 -7.06 11.33
C VAL A 218 -0.58 -6.77 10.85
N ARG A 219 0.10 -5.89 11.58
CA ARG A 219 1.53 -5.55 11.43
C ARG A 219 2.01 -4.86 12.71
N GLU A 220 3.28 -4.99 13.06
CA GLU A 220 3.87 -4.46 14.30
C GLU A 220 3.57 -2.97 14.53
N ASP A 221 3.63 -2.15 13.48
CA ASP A 221 3.44 -0.70 13.55
C ASP A 221 1.96 -0.27 13.66
N VAL A 222 0.99 -1.18 13.40
CA VAL A 222 -0.44 -0.94 13.66
C VAL A 222 -0.72 -0.77 15.17
N GLY A 223 0.19 -1.24 16.02
CA GLY A 223 0.15 -0.95 17.45
C GLY A 223 0.09 0.55 17.78
N LEU A 224 0.70 1.43 16.96
CA LEU A 224 0.60 2.89 17.14
C LEU A 224 -0.81 3.42 16.91
N LEU A 225 -1.56 2.83 15.98
CA LEU A 225 -2.98 3.16 15.77
C LEU A 225 -3.82 2.70 16.97
N SER A 226 -3.58 1.48 17.45
CA SER A 226 -4.27 0.93 18.64
C SER A 226 -3.97 1.77 19.88
N PHE A 227 -2.72 2.22 20.06
CA PHE A 227 -2.34 3.16 21.11
C PHE A 227 -3.11 4.48 21.00
N SER A 228 -3.26 5.03 19.80
CA SER A 228 -4.02 6.26 19.57
C SER A 228 -5.50 6.10 19.95
N PHE A 229 -6.09 4.94 19.69
CA PHE A 229 -7.46 4.63 20.16
C PHE A 229 -7.54 4.56 21.68
N GLY A 230 -6.57 3.89 22.34
CA GLY A 230 -6.49 3.86 23.80
C GLY A 230 -6.37 5.26 24.40
N LEU A 231 -5.52 6.11 23.82
CA LEU A 231 -5.33 7.49 24.25
C LEU A 231 -6.62 8.32 24.05
N TRP A 232 -7.28 8.18 22.91
CA TRP A 232 -8.58 8.81 22.68
C TRP A 232 -9.62 8.37 23.72
N MET A 233 -9.69 7.08 24.05
CA MET A 233 -10.58 6.56 25.08
C MET A 233 -10.26 7.17 26.45
N LEU A 234 -9.00 7.27 26.82
CA LEU A 234 -8.56 7.88 28.09
C LEU A 234 -8.98 9.36 28.19
N LEU A 235 -8.82 10.10 27.12
CA LEU A 235 -9.03 11.55 27.10
C LEU A 235 -10.50 11.94 26.90
N ARG A 236 -11.24 11.14 26.08
CA ARG A 236 -12.59 11.50 25.62
C ARG A 236 -13.69 10.62 26.19
N GLN A 237 -13.39 9.42 26.65
CA GLN A 237 -14.36 8.41 27.17
C GLN A 237 -14.14 8.12 28.65
N ARG A 238 -13.77 9.10 29.46
CA ARG A 238 -13.26 8.94 30.84
C ARG A 238 -14.14 8.13 31.77
N GLN A 239 -15.46 8.26 31.71
CA GLN A 239 -16.37 7.63 32.67
C GLN A 239 -16.60 6.14 32.43
N THR A 240 -16.77 5.74 31.19
CA THR A 240 -17.23 4.39 30.85
C THR A 240 -16.07 3.44 30.45
N TRP A 241 -15.08 3.94 29.70
CA TRP A 241 -14.06 3.11 29.04
C TRP A 241 -12.62 3.46 29.44
N ARG A 242 -12.44 4.20 30.51
CA ARG A 242 -11.10 4.67 30.97
C ARG A 242 -10.09 3.53 31.13
N TRP A 243 -10.47 2.47 31.85
CA TRP A 243 -9.58 1.34 32.12
C TRP A 243 -9.32 0.49 30.87
N ALA A 244 -10.33 0.32 30.02
CA ALA A 244 -10.14 -0.35 28.74
C ALA A 244 -9.19 0.46 27.81
N GLY A 245 -9.29 1.79 27.82
CA GLY A 245 -8.38 2.68 27.10
C GLY A 245 -6.94 2.58 27.63
N LEU A 246 -6.76 2.59 28.96
CA LEU A 246 -5.43 2.37 29.55
C LEU A 246 -4.89 0.98 29.20
N GLY A 247 -5.71 -0.06 29.31
CA GLY A 247 -5.34 -1.42 28.94
C GLY A 247 -4.92 -1.53 27.48
N LEU A 248 -5.62 -0.84 26.56
CA LEU A 248 -5.27 -0.82 25.15
C LEU A 248 -3.95 -0.07 24.89
N CYS A 249 -3.70 1.06 25.59
CA CYS A 249 -2.42 1.77 25.49
C CYS A 249 -1.25 0.88 25.97
N VAL A 250 -1.39 0.26 27.13
CA VAL A 250 -0.35 -0.62 27.70
C VAL A 250 -0.12 -1.83 26.80
N TYR A 251 -1.19 -2.51 26.38
CA TYR A 251 -1.11 -3.66 25.47
C TYR A 251 -0.40 -3.28 24.16
N SER A 252 -0.80 -2.20 23.52
CA SER A 252 -0.21 -1.74 22.25
C SER A 252 1.27 -1.41 22.39
N ALA A 253 1.64 -0.67 23.46
CA ALA A 253 3.03 -0.33 23.74
C ALA A 253 3.89 -1.57 23.99
N LEU A 254 3.39 -2.52 24.81
CA LEU A 254 4.09 -3.78 25.09
C LEU A 254 4.21 -4.64 23.83
N MET A 255 3.16 -4.73 23.01
CA MET A 255 3.19 -5.51 21.77
C MET A 255 4.20 -4.92 20.78
N VAL A 256 4.16 -3.61 20.52
CA VAL A 256 5.15 -2.96 19.64
C VAL A 256 6.57 -3.21 20.18
N PHE A 257 6.80 -2.94 21.47
CA PHE A 257 8.12 -3.13 22.08
C PHE A 257 8.61 -4.57 21.98
N THR A 258 7.76 -5.54 22.36
CA THR A 258 8.14 -6.97 22.38
C THR A 258 8.38 -7.49 20.98
N ILE A 259 7.48 -7.16 20.02
CA ILE A 259 7.61 -7.63 18.64
C ILE A 259 8.88 -7.06 18.01
N THR A 260 9.10 -5.75 18.09
CA THR A 260 10.23 -5.11 17.38
C THR A 260 11.59 -5.40 18.01
N ASN A 261 11.67 -5.57 19.34
CA ASN A 261 12.95 -5.76 20.02
C ASN A 261 13.29 -7.21 20.36
N HIS A 262 12.30 -8.12 20.40
CA HIS A 262 12.54 -9.51 20.80
C HIS A 262 12.09 -10.53 19.75
N VAL A 263 10.94 -10.33 19.07
CA VAL A 263 10.40 -11.33 18.14
C VAL A 263 11.01 -11.18 16.75
N MET A 264 10.95 -10.00 16.15
CA MET A 264 11.49 -9.76 14.80
C MET A 264 13.00 -10.07 14.69
N PRO A 265 13.85 -9.74 15.68
CA PRO A 265 15.26 -10.08 15.61
C PRO A 265 15.57 -11.57 15.56
N LEU A 266 14.66 -12.45 15.98
CA LEU A 266 14.82 -13.90 15.83
C LEU A 266 14.81 -14.35 14.35
N PHE A 267 14.22 -13.55 13.47
CA PHE A 267 14.10 -13.82 12.04
C PHE A 267 15.06 -12.98 11.19
N GLY A 268 15.78 -12.02 11.78
CA GLY A 268 16.71 -11.09 11.15
C GLY A 268 16.40 -9.64 11.54
N SER A 269 17.42 -8.88 11.91
CA SER A 269 17.26 -7.50 12.39
C SER A 269 17.75 -6.44 11.42
N GLU A 270 18.55 -6.82 10.41
CA GLU A 270 19.22 -5.89 9.51
C GLU A 270 18.26 -5.06 8.65
N VAL A 271 17.11 -5.63 8.26
CA VAL A 271 16.12 -4.93 7.44
C VAL A 271 15.32 -3.93 8.26
N SER A 272 14.93 -4.29 9.48
CA SER A 272 14.23 -3.35 10.37
C SER A 272 15.11 -2.17 10.76
N VAL A 273 16.41 -2.38 10.97
CA VAL A 273 17.38 -1.30 11.21
C VAL A 273 17.48 -0.38 9.99
N ARG A 274 17.58 -0.96 8.79
CA ARG A 274 17.59 -0.19 7.54
C ARG A 274 16.33 0.63 7.36
N PHE A 275 15.15 0.08 7.59
CA PHE A 275 13.90 0.82 7.50
C PHE A 275 13.81 1.97 8.50
N MET A 276 14.39 1.80 9.68
CA MET A 276 14.48 2.89 10.65
C MET A 276 15.38 4.02 10.13
N ASP A 277 16.51 3.68 9.53
CA ASP A 277 17.41 4.66 8.91
C ASP A 277 16.77 5.37 7.71
N GLU A 278 16.16 4.61 6.80
CA GLU A 278 15.47 5.16 5.62
C GLU A 278 14.31 6.10 5.98
N ARG A 279 13.62 5.86 7.12
CA ARG A 279 12.47 6.66 7.57
C ARG A 279 12.84 7.82 8.50
N PHE A 280 13.84 7.61 9.35
CA PHE A 280 14.17 8.52 10.45
C PHE A 280 15.66 8.87 10.53
N GLY A 281 16.42 8.59 9.46
CA GLY A 281 17.86 8.84 9.40
C GLY A 281 18.25 10.27 9.70
N GLN A 282 17.40 11.26 9.38
CA GLN A 282 17.62 12.68 9.72
C GLN A 282 17.75 12.93 11.24
N PHE A 283 17.10 12.09 12.07
CA PHE A 283 17.24 12.15 13.53
C PHE A 283 18.37 11.26 14.04
N LEU A 284 18.72 10.21 13.32
CA LEU A 284 19.70 9.18 13.71
C LEU A 284 21.12 9.43 13.16
N ALA A 285 21.34 10.54 12.48
CA ALA A 285 22.64 10.87 11.85
C ALA A 285 23.82 10.81 12.84
N ALA A 286 23.63 11.19 14.09
CA ALA A 286 24.66 11.11 15.14
C ALA A 286 25.01 9.66 15.55
N GLN A 287 24.20 8.67 15.18
CA GLN A 287 24.36 7.25 15.52
C GLN A 287 24.73 6.41 14.29
N ASN A 288 25.23 7.03 13.21
CA ASN A 288 25.53 6.38 11.93
C ASN A 288 24.37 5.56 11.35
N GLY A 289 23.11 6.04 11.56
CA GLY A 289 21.91 5.40 11.07
C GLY A 289 21.49 4.09 11.77
N ARG A 290 22.21 3.66 12.80
CA ARG A 290 21.96 2.41 13.54
C ARG A 290 21.24 2.65 14.85
N GLY A 291 19.98 3.09 14.79
CA GLY A 291 19.17 3.33 15.96
C GLY A 291 17.97 2.39 16.09
N SER A 292 17.62 2.04 17.33
CA SER A 292 16.34 1.37 17.64
C SER A 292 15.18 2.39 17.58
N THR A 293 13.94 1.91 17.61
CA THR A 293 12.74 2.78 17.73
C THR A 293 12.83 3.71 18.95
N VAL A 294 13.44 3.24 20.06
CA VAL A 294 13.64 4.04 21.28
C VAL A 294 14.66 5.13 21.03
N ASP A 295 15.72 4.84 20.29
CA ASP A 295 16.77 5.82 19.96
C ASP A 295 16.24 6.90 19.02
N ALA A 296 15.42 6.54 18.04
CA ALA A 296 14.74 7.50 17.18
C ALA A 296 13.82 8.43 17.98
N LEU A 297 13.04 7.87 18.92
CA LEU A 297 12.17 8.68 19.79
C LEU A 297 12.98 9.64 20.68
N LYS A 298 14.06 9.16 21.30
CA LYS A 298 14.96 10.01 22.10
C LYS A 298 15.58 11.11 21.25
N ALA A 299 16.04 10.78 20.03
CA ALA A 299 16.63 11.74 19.11
C ALA A 299 15.62 12.81 18.69
N MET A 300 14.37 12.44 18.37
CA MET A 300 13.29 13.36 18.07
C MET A 300 12.99 14.32 19.24
N LEU A 301 12.94 13.78 20.47
CA LEU A 301 12.70 14.59 21.68
C LEU A 301 13.87 15.53 22.01
N SER A 302 15.10 15.13 21.69
CA SER A 302 16.30 15.94 21.89
C SER A 302 16.49 17.03 20.83
N GLN A 303 15.78 16.95 19.69
CA GLN A 303 15.88 17.87 18.57
C GLN A 303 14.49 18.45 18.19
N PRO A 304 13.83 19.20 19.11
CA PRO A 304 12.44 19.61 18.93
C PRO A 304 12.24 20.58 17.75
N LEU A 305 13.23 21.41 17.41
CA LEU A 305 13.14 22.31 16.25
C LEU A 305 13.19 21.54 14.93
N LEU A 306 14.08 20.54 14.82
CA LEU A 306 14.14 19.66 13.67
C LEU A 306 12.83 18.87 13.53
N LEU A 307 12.30 18.34 14.63
CA LEU A 307 11.04 17.63 14.62
C LEU A 307 9.88 18.51 14.11
N LEU A 308 9.77 19.76 14.60
CA LEU A 308 8.75 20.70 14.12
C LEU A 308 8.93 21.04 12.63
N GLN A 309 10.16 21.17 12.18
CA GLN A 309 10.46 21.38 10.77
C GLN A 309 10.01 20.18 9.91
N GLU A 310 10.39 18.96 10.29
CA GLU A 310 10.03 17.73 9.57
C GLU A 310 8.51 17.50 9.52
N LEU A 311 7.77 17.78 10.60
CA LEU A 311 6.31 17.65 10.63
C LEU A 311 5.58 18.55 9.62
N VAL A 312 6.24 19.58 9.10
CA VAL A 312 5.64 20.54 8.17
C VAL A 312 6.27 20.44 6.76
N GLN A 313 7.53 20.00 6.68
CA GLN A 313 8.28 19.92 5.41
C GLN A 313 8.09 18.57 4.72
N PRO A 314 8.04 18.54 3.38
CA PRO A 314 7.90 19.69 2.47
C PRO A 314 6.47 20.25 2.50
N ILE A 315 6.33 21.54 2.78
CA ILE A 315 5.03 22.19 3.02
C ILE A 315 3.99 21.86 1.94
N GLY A 316 4.38 21.91 0.66
CA GLY A 316 3.48 21.65 -0.45
C GLY A 316 2.94 20.21 -0.47
N ALA A 317 3.78 19.21 -0.19
CA ALA A 317 3.39 17.80 -0.11
C ALA A 317 2.51 17.55 1.13
N THR A 318 2.89 18.11 2.27
CA THR A 318 2.14 18.00 3.53
C THR A 318 0.73 18.60 3.39
N LEU A 319 0.62 19.82 2.83
CA LEU A 319 -0.69 20.44 2.58
C LEU A 319 -1.52 19.63 1.59
N LYS A 320 -0.94 19.17 0.49
CA LYS A 320 -1.62 18.30 -0.48
C LYS A 320 -2.14 17.02 0.19
N PHE A 321 -1.32 16.40 1.02
CA PHE A 321 -1.67 15.21 1.78
C PHE A 321 -2.87 15.46 2.72
N LEU A 322 -2.79 16.49 3.57
CA LEU A 322 -3.86 16.85 4.52
C LEU A 322 -5.16 17.26 3.81
N ILE A 323 -5.07 18.03 2.72
CA ILE A 323 -6.22 18.38 1.90
C ILE A 323 -6.89 17.11 1.34
N THR A 324 -6.11 16.21 0.76
CA THR A 324 -6.65 14.98 0.16
C THR A 324 -7.23 14.04 1.22
N LEU A 325 -6.63 14.00 2.41
CA LEU A 325 -7.09 13.20 3.54
C LEU A 325 -8.52 13.58 3.98
N TRP A 326 -8.81 14.88 4.10
CA TRP A 326 -10.09 15.38 4.58
C TRP A 326 -11.13 15.67 3.48
N LEU A 327 -10.71 15.66 2.22
CA LEU A 327 -11.56 15.95 1.06
C LEU A 327 -12.86 15.09 1.04
N PRO A 328 -12.86 13.77 1.31
CA PRO A 328 -14.09 12.97 1.23
C PRO A 328 -15.19 13.38 2.20
N LEU A 329 -14.87 14.12 3.25
CA LEU A 329 -15.79 14.65 4.26
C LEU A 329 -15.91 16.19 4.21
N ALA A 330 -15.54 16.79 3.07
CA ALA A 330 -15.62 18.24 2.83
C ALA A 330 -14.90 19.09 3.90
N PHE A 331 -13.82 18.58 4.48
CA PHE A 331 -12.96 19.22 5.50
C PHE A 331 -13.62 19.49 6.86
N LEU A 332 -14.94 19.35 6.97
CA LEU A 332 -15.68 19.75 8.16
C LEU A 332 -15.21 19.07 9.45
N PRO A 333 -15.01 17.73 9.47
CA PRO A 333 -14.56 17.07 10.68
C PRO A 333 -13.12 17.36 11.07
N ALA A 334 -12.33 17.96 10.18
CA ALA A 334 -10.97 18.40 10.50
C ALA A 334 -10.92 19.48 11.59
N ALA A 335 -12.02 20.20 11.81
CA ALA A 335 -12.17 21.13 12.92
C ALA A 335 -12.32 20.43 14.29
N GLY A 336 -12.59 19.11 14.31
CA GLY A 336 -12.78 18.32 15.52
C GLY A 336 -11.51 17.63 15.98
N VAL A 337 -11.22 17.66 17.27
CA VAL A 337 -10.01 17.04 17.85
C VAL A 337 -10.05 15.50 17.82
N ASP A 338 -11.24 14.89 17.83
CA ASP A 338 -11.39 13.45 17.96
C ASP A 338 -10.74 12.68 16.79
N GLY A 339 -10.89 13.18 15.55
CA GLY A 339 -10.26 12.55 14.38
C GLY A 339 -8.74 12.56 14.46
N TRP A 340 -8.16 13.69 14.86
CA TRP A 340 -6.71 13.84 15.03
C TRP A 340 -6.17 12.94 16.14
N LEU A 341 -6.88 12.80 17.26
CA LEU A 341 -6.49 11.89 18.35
C LEU A 341 -6.55 10.43 17.93
N LEU A 342 -7.59 10.02 17.19
CA LEU A 342 -7.73 8.64 16.72
C LEU A 342 -6.66 8.19 15.73
N MET A 343 -5.99 9.12 15.05
CA MET A 343 -4.90 8.82 14.12
C MET A 343 -3.56 9.44 14.54
N ALA A 344 -3.43 9.92 15.78
CA ALA A 344 -2.29 10.72 16.22
C ALA A 344 -0.93 10.02 16.00
N GLY A 345 -0.79 8.77 16.42
CA GLY A 345 0.45 8.00 16.26
C GLY A 345 0.82 7.79 14.78
N PRO A 346 -0.06 7.19 13.96
CA PRO A 346 0.22 7.00 12.54
C PRO A 346 0.44 8.32 11.78
N LEU A 347 -0.31 9.37 12.10
CA LEU A 347 -0.13 10.67 11.48
C LEU A 347 1.24 11.28 11.83
N PHE A 348 1.64 11.17 13.10
CA PHE A 348 2.96 11.59 13.54
C PHE A 348 4.06 10.88 12.75
N VAL A 349 3.97 9.56 12.61
CA VAL A 349 4.92 8.78 11.81
C VAL A 349 4.91 9.22 10.35
N ALA A 350 3.74 9.40 9.73
CA ALA A 350 3.65 9.81 8.34
C ALA A 350 4.29 11.19 8.08
N LEU A 351 4.09 12.14 9.00
CA LEU A 351 4.61 13.50 8.87
C LEU A 351 6.11 13.61 9.24
N SER A 352 6.62 12.75 10.13
CA SER A 352 8.02 12.78 10.56
C SER A 352 8.93 11.86 9.75
N SER A 353 8.37 11.03 8.86
CA SER A 353 9.14 10.10 8.03
C SER A 353 9.70 10.76 6.79
N GLN A 354 10.95 10.44 6.45
CA GLN A 354 11.53 10.77 5.15
C GLN A 354 10.94 9.89 4.04
N GLY A 355 11.02 10.38 2.81
CA GLY A 355 10.62 9.64 1.62
C GLY A 355 9.23 9.99 1.10
N GLY A 356 9.10 10.04 -0.23
CA GLY A 356 7.87 10.47 -0.93
C GLY A 356 6.66 9.56 -0.73
N ASN A 357 6.86 8.33 -0.25
CA ASN A 357 5.79 7.36 -0.04
C ASN A 357 5.00 7.60 1.25
N ALA A 358 5.59 8.25 2.26
CA ALA A 358 4.94 8.51 3.56
C ALA A 358 3.68 9.38 3.41
N LEU A 359 3.71 10.35 2.49
CA LEU A 359 2.61 11.28 2.21
C LEU A 359 1.80 10.90 0.95
N ALA A 360 1.93 9.68 0.46
CA ALA A 360 1.20 9.21 -0.72
C ALA A 360 -0.19 8.66 -0.32
N VAL A 361 -1.25 9.39 -0.72
CA VAL A 361 -2.64 9.04 -0.39
C VAL A 361 -3.22 7.87 -1.18
N ASN A 362 -2.54 7.42 -2.23
CA ASN A 362 -2.93 6.27 -3.04
C ASN A 362 -2.23 4.97 -2.65
N LEU A 363 -1.31 5.03 -1.67
CA LEU A 363 -0.60 3.87 -1.13
C LEU A 363 -1.24 3.38 0.17
N ARG A 364 -1.02 2.12 0.46
CA ARG A 364 -1.50 1.39 1.67
C ARG A 364 -1.32 2.14 2.99
N PHE A 365 -0.29 2.97 3.11
CA PHE A 365 0.03 3.68 4.36
C PHE A 365 -1.06 4.64 4.82
N VAL A 366 -1.88 5.17 3.91
CA VAL A 366 -3.00 6.04 4.29
C VAL A 366 -4.11 5.29 5.05
N LEU A 367 -4.17 3.95 4.94
CA LEU A 367 -5.16 3.13 5.65
C LEU A 367 -5.05 3.22 7.17
N TYR A 368 -3.89 3.56 7.72
CA TYR A 368 -3.76 3.87 9.16
C TYR A 368 -4.57 5.08 9.59
N LEU A 369 -4.81 6.03 8.67
CA LEU A 369 -5.48 7.31 8.98
C LEU A 369 -6.99 7.24 8.69
N VAL A 370 -7.41 6.35 7.80
CA VAL A 370 -8.82 6.17 7.41
C VAL A 370 -9.76 6.04 8.62
N PRO A 371 -9.45 5.22 9.66
CA PRO A 371 -10.32 5.13 10.85
C PRO A 371 -10.47 6.45 11.58
N GLY A 372 -9.40 7.23 11.73
CA GLY A 372 -9.45 8.54 12.38
C GLY A 372 -10.26 9.56 11.62
N VAL A 373 -10.13 9.59 10.28
CA VAL A 373 -10.90 10.49 9.41
C VAL A 373 -12.40 10.20 9.52
N PHE A 374 -12.80 8.95 9.34
CA PHE A 374 -14.24 8.61 9.26
C PHE A 374 -14.90 8.52 10.63
N ALA A 375 -14.24 7.93 11.65
CA ALA A 375 -14.77 7.92 13.01
C ALA A 375 -14.77 9.33 13.62
N GLY A 376 -13.71 10.11 13.39
CA GLY A 376 -13.69 11.53 13.75
C GLY A 376 -14.81 12.31 13.08
N GLY A 377 -15.10 11.98 11.81
CA GLY A 377 -16.25 12.49 11.08
C GLY A 377 -17.58 12.20 11.76
N ILE A 378 -17.81 10.96 12.18
CA ILE A 378 -19.02 10.57 12.92
C ILE A 378 -19.13 11.39 14.22
N LEU A 379 -18.05 11.47 15.00
CA LEU A 379 -18.02 12.18 16.29
C LEU A 379 -18.25 13.67 16.14
N TRP A 380 -17.73 14.27 15.09
CA TRP A 380 -17.97 15.70 14.79
C TRP A 380 -19.43 15.93 14.40
N TRP A 381 -19.96 15.13 13.48
CA TRP A 381 -21.33 15.23 13.03
C TRP A 381 -22.36 14.94 14.13
N ALA A 382 -22.04 14.05 15.07
CA ALA A 382 -22.92 13.79 16.22
C ALA A 382 -23.23 15.06 17.04
N ARG A 383 -22.29 16.01 17.07
CA ARG A 383 -22.45 17.32 17.75
C ARG A 383 -23.05 18.41 16.86
N HIS A 384 -23.06 18.20 15.53
CA HIS A 384 -23.43 19.24 14.56
C HIS A 384 -24.50 18.76 13.56
N GLN A 385 -25.36 17.81 13.95
CA GLN A 385 -26.37 17.23 13.03
C GLN A 385 -27.29 18.27 12.41
N ALA A 386 -27.60 19.35 13.13
CA ALA A 386 -28.43 20.44 12.62
C ALA A 386 -27.87 21.07 11.33
N LEU A 387 -26.55 21.13 11.17
CA LEU A 387 -25.89 21.67 9.97
C LEU A 387 -26.17 20.81 8.72
N PHE A 388 -26.52 19.56 8.89
CA PHE A 388 -26.82 18.68 7.76
C PHE A 388 -28.07 19.09 6.97
N HIS A 389 -28.93 19.95 7.54
CA HIS A 389 -30.10 20.49 6.82
C HIS A 389 -29.72 21.61 5.85
N GLU A 390 -28.56 22.23 6.00
CA GLU A 390 -28.06 23.30 5.15
C GLU A 390 -27.81 22.85 3.71
N ARG A 391 -28.47 23.50 2.73
CA ARG A 391 -28.38 23.13 1.31
C ARG A 391 -26.98 23.36 0.72
N TRP A 392 -26.33 24.46 1.12
CA TRP A 392 -24.99 24.81 0.64
C TRP A 392 -23.96 23.75 1.09
N LEU A 393 -24.09 23.24 2.31
CA LEU A 393 -23.20 22.27 2.88
C LEU A 393 -23.29 20.90 2.17
N LYS A 394 -24.52 20.49 1.83
CA LYS A 394 -24.74 19.29 1.01
C LYS A 394 -24.19 19.44 -0.41
N ARG A 395 -24.21 20.66 -0.99
CA ARG A 395 -23.59 20.93 -2.29
C ARG A 395 -22.07 20.84 -2.17
N LEU A 396 -21.48 21.50 -1.19
CA LEU A 396 -20.04 21.45 -0.91
C LEU A 396 -19.57 20.00 -0.76
N TRP A 397 -20.25 19.20 0.05
CA TRP A 397 -19.89 17.80 0.29
C TRP A 397 -19.98 16.96 -0.99
N ARG A 398 -21.07 17.12 -1.77
CA ARG A 398 -21.16 16.46 -3.08
C ARG A 398 -20.04 16.83 -4.03
N THR A 399 -19.72 18.12 -4.11
CA THR A 399 -18.58 18.60 -4.92
C THR A 399 -17.27 17.98 -4.46
N ALA A 400 -17.02 17.94 -3.15
CA ALA A 400 -15.82 17.33 -2.59
C ALA A 400 -15.72 15.82 -2.91
N LEU A 401 -16.85 15.08 -2.86
CA LEU A 401 -16.87 13.67 -3.27
C LEU A 401 -16.59 13.49 -4.76
N VAL A 402 -17.20 14.30 -5.62
CA VAL A 402 -16.94 14.26 -7.06
C VAL A 402 -15.45 14.56 -7.33
N LEU A 403 -14.89 15.57 -6.69
CA LEU A 403 -13.46 15.89 -6.81
C LEU A 403 -12.57 14.75 -6.30
N SER A 404 -12.93 14.10 -5.18
CA SER A 404 -12.19 12.95 -4.66
C SER A 404 -12.14 11.81 -5.69
N VAL A 405 -13.28 11.48 -6.31
CA VAL A 405 -13.36 10.44 -7.35
C VAL A 405 -12.59 10.86 -8.61
N LEU A 406 -12.76 12.11 -9.07
CA LEU A 406 -12.07 12.62 -10.26
C LEU A 406 -10.54 12.61 -10.07
N PHE A 407 -10.04 13.10 -8.94
CA PHE A 407 -8.60 13.06 -8.65
C PHE A 407 -8.07 11.63 -8.56
N THR A 408 -8.88 10.68 -8.07
CA THR A 408 -8.50 9.27 -8.05
C THR A 408 -8.44 8.68 -9.46
N ILE A 409 -9.44 8.94 -10.30
CA ILE A 409 -9.48 8.48 -11.69
C ILE A 409 -8.31 9.07 -12.49
N THR A 410 -8.13 10.39 -12.44
CA THR A 410 -7.05 11.07 -13.18
C THR A 410 -5.65 10.69 -12.71
N GLY A 411 -5.52 10.27 -11.46
CA GLY A 411 -4.27 9.74 -10.89
C GLY A 411 -3.91 8.34 -11.36
N ASN A 412 -4.81 7.61 -12.05
CA ASN A 412 -4.65 6.22 -12.50
C ASN A 412 -3.93 5.33 -11.46
N PRO A 413 -4.49 5.17 -10.24
CA PRO A 413 -3.78 4.53 -9.14
C PRO A 413 -3.35 3.11 -9.55
N HIS A 414 -2.05 2.85 -9.42
CA HIS A 414 -1.42 1.56 -9.72
C HIS A 414 -1.73 1.02 -11.13
N ARG A 415 -2.00 1.92 -12.07
CA ARG A 415 -2.34 1.59 -13.47
C ARG A 415 -3.60 0.74 -13.61
N SER A 416 -4.49 0.79 -12.62
CA SER A 416 -5.74 0.01 -12.59
C SER A 416 -6.71 0.42 -13.67
N LEU A 417 -6.63 1.66 -14.13
CA LEU A 417 -7.48 2.25 -15.16
C LEU A 417 -6.81 2.28 -16.54
N SER A 418 -5.71 1.55 -16.74
CA SER A 418 -4.98 1.49 -18.02
C SER A 418 -5.83 1.00 -19.19
N LEU A 419 -6.98 0.37 -18.90
CA LEU A 419 -7.97 0.01 -19.90
C LEU A 419 -8.73 1.22 -20.48
N LEU A 420 -8.83 2.34 -19.73
CA LEU A 420 -9.63 3.53 -20.08
C LEU A 420 -8.79 4.78 -20.34
N ILE A 421 -7.72 4.94 -19.59
CA ILE A 421 -6.89 6.16 -19.61
C ILE A 421 -5.41 5.81 -19.79
N PRO A 422 -4.61 6.73 -20.38
CA PRO A 422 -3.19 6.48 -20.57
C PRO A 422 -2.44 6.38 -19.23
N ASP A 423 -1.35 5.62 -19.24
CA ASP A 423 -0.42 5.51 -18.12
C ASP A 423 0.44 6.78 -17.96
N SER A 424 0.59 7.54 -19.04
CA SER A 424 1.21 8.86 -19.05
C SER A 424 0.62 9.71 -20.18
N VAL A 425 0.50 11.02 -19.93
CA VAL A 425 0.06 12.01 -20.94
C VAL A 425 1.25 12.70 -21.60
N GLN A 426 2.36 12.87 -20.88
CA GLN A 426 3.61 13.46 -21.37
C GLN A 426 4.81 12.71 -20.78
N PRO A 427 5.45 11.86 -21.57
CA PRO A 427 5.10 11.44 -22.93
C PRO A 427 3.81 10.63 -22.96
N TRP A 428 3.15 10.58 -24.14
CA TRP A 428 1.94 9.78 -24.29
C TRP A 428 2.27 8.28 -24.26
N VAL A 429 1.72 7.57 -23.28
CA VAL A 429 1.84 6.12 -23.17
C VAL A 429 0.46 5.53 -22.91
N TYR A 430 -0.07 4.87 -23.92
CA TYR A 430 -1.33 4.14 -23.84
C TYR A 430 -1.24 2.85 -24.65
N VAL A 431 -1.42 1.73 -23.97
CA VAL A 431 -1.51 0.42 -24.60
C VAL A 431 -2.99 0.05 -24.73
N PRO A 432 -3.51 -0.20 -25.95
CA PRO A 432 -4.92 -0.52 -26.15
C PRO A 432 -5.36 -1.75 -25.32
N PRO A 433 -6.60 -1.77 -24.79
CA PRO A 433 -7.08 -2.87 -23.94
C PRO A 433 -7.00 -4.25 -24.62
N LEU A 434 -7.30 -4.31 -25.91
CA LEU A 434 -7.22 -5.56 -26.68
C LEU A 434 -5.78 -6.09 -26.73
N GLN A 435 -4.80 -5.22 -26.90
CA GLN A 435 -3.38 -5.61 -26.86
C GLN A 435 -2.95 -6.04 -25.46
N GLN A 436 -3.46 -5.41 -24.40
CA GLN A 436 -3.21 -5.84 -23.02
C GLN A 436 -3.83 -7.22 -22.75
N LEU A 437 -5.04 -7.48 -23.25
CA LEU A 437 -5.71 -8.79 -23.15
C LEU A 437 -4.91 -9.87 -23.87
N GLN A 438 -4.52 -9.62 -25.13
CA GLN A 438 -3.73 -10.57 -25.93
C GLN A 438 -2.40 -10.88 -25.24
N ARG A 439 -1.69 -9.86 -24.78
CA ARG A 439 -0.45 -10.02 -24.02
C ARG A 439 -0.66 -10.89 -22.77
N GLY A 440 -1.77 -10.70 -22.07
CA GLY A 440 -2.13 -11.50 -20.91
C GLY A 440 -2.33 -12.98 -21.24
N TRP A 441 -2.93 -13.32 -22.37
CA TRP A 441 -3.07 -14.68 -22.88
C TRP A 441 -1.72 -15.28 -23.26
N ASP A 442 -0.98 -14.59 -24.13
CA ASP A 442 0.32 -15.06 -24.64
C ASP A 442 1.33 -15.29 -23.51
N THR A 443 1.30 -14.44 -22.49
CA THR A 443 2.13 -14.61 -21.29
C THR A 443 1.77 -15.88 -20.53
N ARG A 444 0.49 -16.15 -20.32
CA ARG A 444 0.06 -17.36 -19.59
C ARG A 444 0.40 -18.63 -20.33
N GLU A 445 0.25 -18.63 -21.66
CA GLU A 445 0.70 -19.74 -22.50
C GLU A 445 2.21 -19.95 -22.38
N LEU A 446 2.99 -18.87 -22.42
CA LEU A 446 4.44 -18.92 -22.25
C LEU A 446 4.85 -19.52 -20.89
N LEU A 447 4.17 -19.14 -19.81
CA LEU A 447 4.48 -19.59 -18.46
C LEU A 447 4.09 -21.05 -18.20
N GLN A 448 3.18 -21.66 -19.00
CA GLN A 448 2.85 -23.08 -18.90
C GLN A 448 4.01 -24.01 -19.24
N LEU A 449 5.05 -23.50 -19.92
CA LEU A 449 6.28 -24.25 -20.19
C LEU A 449 7.11 -24.55 -18.93
N ILE A 450 6.86 -23.82 -17.85
CA ILE A 450 7.68 -23.87 -16.63
C ILE A 450 7.01 -24.79 -15.61
N PRO A 451 7.65 -25.87 -15.17
CA PRO A 451 7.12 -26.74 -14.13
C PRO A 451 6.81 -25.99 -12.83
N ASN A 452 5.78 -26.42 -12.11
CA ASN A 452 5.31 -25.72 -10.91
C ASN A 452 6.32 -25.76 -9.75
N ASP A 453 7.15 -26.78 -9.69
CA ASP A 453 8.17 -27.03 -8.67
C ASP A 453 9.55 -26.46 -9.02
N ALA A 454 9.73 -26.00 -10.27
CA ALA A 454 11.00 -25.47 -10.73
C ALA A 454 11.36 -24.13 -10.08
N SER A 455 12.65 -23.91 -9.85
CA SER A 455 13.18 -22.61 -9.45
C SER A 455 13.22 -21.63 -10.64
N VAL A 456 12.74 -20.39 -10.42
CA VAL A 456 12.53 -19.41 -11.50
C VAL A 456 13.06 -18.05 -11.13
N ALA A 457 13.71 -17.37 -12.07
CA ALA A 457 13.93 -15.92 -12.04
C ALA A 457 13.04 -15.26 -13.10
N ALA A 458 12.20 -14.32 -12.69
CA ALA A 458 11.22 -13.70 -13.56
C ALA A 458 11.13 -12.18 -13.34
N GLU A 459 10.84 -11.43 -14.41
CA GLU A 459 10.62 -10.00 -14.31
C GLU A 459 9.41 -9.68 -13.41
N THR A 460 9.44 -8.52 -12.77
CA THR A 460 8.54 -8.13 -11.68
C THR A 460 7.05 -8.27 -12.00
N GLN A 461 6.63 -8.05 -13.25
CA GLN A 461 5.25 -8.20 -13.70
C GLN A 461 4.81 -9.67 -13.81
N LEU A 462 5.74 -10.61 -13.89
CA LEU A 462 5.49 -12.06 -13.97
C LEU A 462 5.45 -12.73 -12.58
N VAL A 463 6.08 -12.08 -11.60
CA VAL A 463 6.22 -12.60 -10.24
C VAL A 463 4.88 -13.06 -9.63
N PRO A 464 3.76 -12.30 -9.71
CA PRO A 464 2.49 -12.75 -9.13
C PRO A 464 1.95 -14.03 -9.75
N LEU A 465 2.19 -14.27 -11.04
CA LEU A 465 1.71 -15.46 -11.75
C LEU A 465 2.53 -16.73 -11.44
N LEU A 466 3.73 -16.55 -10.92
CA LEU A 466 4.69 -17.61 -10.62
C LEU A 466 4.88 -17.84 -9.11
N ALA A 467 4.23 -17.08 -8.24
CA ALA A 467 4.54 -17.04 -6.81
C ALA A 467 4.07 -18.28 -5.99
N THR A 468 3.31 -19.19 -6.60
CA THR A 468 2.96 -20.49 -5.99
C THR A 468 4.06 -21.51 -6.19
N ARG A 469 5.28 -21.15 -5.76
CA ARG A 469 6.47 -22.01 -5.81
C ARG A 469 7.46 -21.61 -4.71
N ARG A 470 8.31 -22.52 -4.37
CA ARG A 470 9.23 -22.34 -3.24
C ARG A 470 10.37 -21.36 -3.56
N VAL A 471 10.91 -21.42 -4.79
CA VAL A 471 12.00 -20.55 -5.24
C VAL A 471 11.53 -19.70 -6.40
N LEU A 472 11.41 -18.41 -6.16
CA LEU A 472 11.13 -17.40 -7.16
C LEU A 472 12.01 -16.18 -6.88
N LEU A 473 12.73 -15.73 -7.87
CA LEU A 473 13.62 -14.58 -7.80
C LEU A 473 13.18 -13.52 -8.81
N ARG A 474 13.55 -12.30 -8.53
CA ARG A 474 13.29 -11.16 -9.41
C ARG A 474 14.44 -11.00 -10.42
N PHE A 475 14.11 -11.19 -11.69
CA PHE A 475 15.02 -10.95 -12.81
C PHE A 475 14.95 -9.47 -13.23
N PRO A 476 16.04 -8.80 -13.63
CA PRO A 476 17.41 -9.33 -13.80
C PRO A 476 18.30 -9.22 -12.56
N GLU A 477 17.76 -8.86 -11.39
CA GLU A 477 18.54 -8.64 -10.18
C GLU A 477 19.23 -9.91 -9.68
N ASN A 478 18.51 -11.05 -9.70
CA ASN A 478 19.03 -12.31 -9.19
C ASN A 478 18.71 -13.48 -10.13
N VAL A 479 19.67 -14.38 -10.34
CA VAL A 479 19.53 -15.63 -11.12
C VAL A 479 20.09 -16.84 -10.36
N ALA A 480 20.49 -16.64 -9.13
CA ALA A 480 20.97 -17.69 -8.23
C ALA A 480 20.50 -17.41 -6.80
N TYR A 481 20.41 -18.45 -5.99
CA TYR A 481 20.03 -18.40 -4.58
C TYR A 481 20.88 -19.34 -3.74
N THR A 482 20.86 -19.14 -2.44
CA THR A 482 21.50 -20.04 -1.47
C THR A 482 20.47 -21.08 -1.01
N ASP A 483 20.74 -22.36 -1.17
CA ASP A 483 19.86 -23.46 -0.80
C ASP A 483 19.89 -23.72 0.73
N GLU A 484 19.12 -24.73 1.19
CA GLU A 484 19.07 -25.14 2.61
C GLU A 484 20.41 -25.63 3.15
N ALA A 485 21.26 -26.17 2.27
CA ALA A 485 22.63 -26.60 2.60
C ALA A 485 23.64 -25.45 2.56
N LYS A 486 23.16 -24.20 2.44
CA LYS A 486 23.97 -22.97 2.31
C LYS A 486 24.89 -23.00 1.09
N GLN A 487 24.49 -23.68 0.01
CA GLN A 487 25.24 -23.73 -1.24
C GLN A 487 24.58 -22.83 -2.28
N PRO A 488 25.35 -22.10 -3.10
CA PRO A 488 24.82 -21.32 -4.20
C PRO A 488 24.25 -22.23 -5.27
N ARG A 489 23.04 -21.94 -5.72
CA ARG A 489 22.30 -22.66 -6.77
C ARG A 489 21.79 -21.70 -7.81
N PRO A 490 22.15 -21.82 -9.09
CA PRO A 490 21.48 -21.10 -10.15
C PRO A 490 20.05 -21.63 -10.32
N VAL A 491 19.12 -20.74 -10.74
CA VAL A 491 17.71 -21.14 -10.99
C VAL A 491 17.61 -22.03 -12.23
N ASP A 492 16.56 -22.86 -12.27
CA ASP A 492 16.33 -23.76 -13.42
C ASP A 492 15.77 -23.02 -14.63
N TRP A 493 15.03 -21.93 -14.42
CA TRP A 493 14.34 -21.19 -15.48
C TRP A 493 14.50 -19.68 -15.30
N VAL A 494 14.62 -18.98 -16.45
CA VAL A 494 14.64 -17.51 -16.49
C VAL A 494 13.61 -17.02 -17.49
N VAL A 495 12.81 -15.99 -17.11
CA VAL A 495 11.78 -15.43 -17.98
C VAL A 495 11.90 -13.93 -18.06
N SER A 496 11.96 -13.40 -19.30
CA SER A 496 12.02 -11.98 -19.60
C SER A 496 10.99 -11.57 -20.65
N GLN A 497 10.45 -10.36 -20.54
CA GLN A 497 9.51 -9.74 -21.47
C GLN A 497 10.00 -8.35 -21.89
N PRO A 498 11.06 -8.25 -22.70
CA PRO A 498 11.63 -6.95 -23.07
C PRO A 498 10.62 -6.03 -23.76
N GLY A 499 9.72 -6.57 -24.58
CA GLY A 499 8.66 -5.81 -25.25
C GLY A 499 7.62 -5.21 -24.28
N PHE A 500 7.33 -5.88 -23.13
CA PHE A 500 6.48 -5.30 -22.09
C PHE A 500 7.13 -4.07 -21.48
N ASN A 501 8.37 -4.19 -21.02
CA ASN A 501 9.09 -3.09 -20.39
C ASN A 501 9.35 -1.93 -21.37
N ALA A 502 9.67 -2.23 -22.63
CA ALA A 502 9.88 -1.21 -23.65
C ALA A 502 8.62 -0.38 -23.93
N ALA A 503 7.42 -0.97 -23.92
CA ALA A 503 6.17 -0.26 -24.15
C ALA A 503 5.88 0.81 -23.06
N TYR A 504 6.42 0.65 -21.85
CA TYR A 504 6.21 1.58 -20.75
C TYR A 504 7.45 2.43 -20.42
N ALA A 505 8.59 2.12 -21.00
CA ALA A 505 9.86 2.82 -20.79
C ALA A 505 9.77 4.35 -21.03
N PRO A 506 9.00 4.86 -21.99
CA PRO A 506 8.90 6.31 -22.18
C PRO A 506 8.33 7.05 -20.96
N ALA A 507 7.39 6.42 -20.22
CA ALA A 507 6.79 7.01 -19.03
C ALA A 507 7.53 6.67 -17.74
N PHE A 508 8.23 5.53 -17.72
CA PHE A 508 8.84 4.98 -16.53
C PHE A 508 10.30 4.61 -16.79
N GLU A 509 11.22 5.48 -16.40
CA GLU A 509 12.66 5.33 -16.58
C GLU A 509 13.20 3.99 -16.07
N ARG A 510 12.61 3.47 -14.99
CA ARG A 510 12.94 2.16 -14.43
C ARG A 510 12.75 1.02 -15.43
N ASN A 511 11.71 1.07 -16.27
CA ASN A 511 11.46 0.06 -17.29
C ASN A 511 12.55 0.06 -18.37
N ALA A 512 13.04 1.25 -18.77
CA ALA A 512 14.15 1.36 -19.69
C ALA A 512 15.45 0.76 -19.13
N ALA A 513 15.71 0.99 -17.83
CA ALA A 513 16.87 0.39 -17.16
C ALA A 513 16.75 -1.14 -17.08
N TRP A 514 15.57 -1.66 -16.85
CA TRP A 514 15.32 -3.11 -16.84
C TRP A 514 15.58 -3.76 -18.19
N VAL A 515 15.09 -3.19 -19.30
CA VAL A 515 15.37 -3.75 -20.64
C VAL A 515 16.88 -3.91 -20.88
N ARG A 516 17.68 -2.89 -20.54
CA ARG A 516 19.14 -2.94 -20.72
C ARG A 516 19.81 -4.01 -19.85
N ARG A 517 19.48 -4.02 -18.55
CA ARG A 517 20.06 -5.00 -17.60
C ARG A 517 19.59 -6.43 -17.90
N SER A 518 18.34 -6.62 -18.32
CA SER A 518 17.83 -7.93 -18.75
C SER A 518 18.60 -8.45 -19.97
N LYS A 519 18.93 -7.58 -20.92
CA LYS A 519 19.76 -7.96 -22.07
C LYS A 519 21.14 -8.43 -21.64
N GLU A 520 21.86 -7.61 -20.86
CA GLU A 520 23.21 -7.92 -20.36
C GLU A 520 23.24 -9.25 -19.60
N GLN A 521 22.24 -9.48 -18.73
CA GLN A 521 22.16 -10.70 -17.94
C GLN A 521 21.84 -11.94 -18.81
N ILE A 522 20.94 -11.82 -19.78
CA ILE A 522 20.62 -12.93 -20.69
C ILE A 522 21.83 -13.26 -21.60
N ASP A 523 22.51 -12.24 -22.12
CA ASP A 523 23.72 -12.45 -22.92
C ASP A 523 24.79 -13.19 -22.10
N THR A 524 24.97 -12.84 -20.82
CA THR A 524 25.88 -13.54 -19.89
C THR A 524 25.49 -14.99 -19.66
N LEU A 525 24.18 -15.26 -19.40
CA LEU A 525 23.69 -16.61 -19.16
C LEU A 525 23.81 -17.51 -20.39
N LEU A 526 23.59 -16.99 -21.58
CA LEU A 526 23.77 -17.76 -22.82
C LEU A 526 25.27 -17.98 -23.13
N ALA A 527 26.13 -17.00 -22.87
CA ALA A 527 27.57 -17.13 -23.08
C ALA A 527 28.24 -18.12 -22.11
N SER A 528 27.68 -18.33 -20.90
CA SER A 528 28.18 -19.35 -19.97
C SER A 528 28.01 -20.79 -20.48
N GLY A 529 27.05 -21.00 -21.39
CA GLY A 529 26.67 -22.34 -21.86
C GLY A 529 25.84 -23.15 -20.87
N ASP A 530 25.48 -22.59 -19.71
CA ASP A 530 24.65 -23.27 -18.70
C ASP A 530 23.16 -23.19 -19.01
N TYR A 531 22.75 -22.26 -19.87
CA TYR A 531 21.34 -22.04 -20.24
C TYR A 531 21.13 -22.12 -21.75
N GLY A 532 20.00 -22.72 -22.13
CA GLY A 532 19.53 -22.76 -23.51
C GLY A 532 18.19 -22.04 -23.67
N VAL A 533 17.94 -21.54 -24.89
CA VAL A 533 16.66 -20.88 -25.22
C VAL A 533 15.59 -21.94 -25.40
N LYS A 534 14.61 -21.97 -24.50
CA LYS A 534 13.46 -22.90 -24.59
C LYS A 534 12.34 -22.37 -25.48
N ARG A 535 12.07 -21.06 -25.37
CA ARG A 535 11.08 -20.34 -26.18
C ARG A 535 11.53 -18.90 -26.34
N CYS A 536 11.37 -18.37 -27.53
CA CYS A 536 11.62 -16.96 -27.81
C CYS A 536 10.57 -16.46 -28.82
N GLY A 537 10.06 -15.27 -28.60
CA GLY A 537 9.08 -14.61 -29.47
C GLY A 537 8.55 -13.30 -28.84
N SER A 538 7.54 -12.71 -29.48
CA SER A 538 6.92 -11.46 -29.05
C SER A 538 6.29 -11.52 -27.64
N SER A 539 5.88 -12.71 -27.18
CA SER A 539 5.34 -12.93 -25.82
C SER A 539 6.41 -12.94 -24.74
N GLY A 540 7.67 -13.16 -25.09
CA GLY A 540 8.80 -13.15 -24.17
C GLY A 540 9.86 -14.21 -24.52
N ILE A 541 10.84 -14.29 -23.64
CA ILE A 541 12.01 -15.18 -23.73
C ILE A 541 11.99 -16.07 -22.50
N VAL A 542 12.11 -17.38 -22.71
CA VAL A 542 12.24 -18.38 -21.65
C VAL A 542 13.55 -19.12 -21.84
N LEU A 543 14.41 -19.07 -20.85
CA LEU A 543 15.64 -19.86 -20.79
C LEU A 543 15.45 -21.03 -19.82
N GLN A 544 16.03 -22.17 -20.14
CA GLN A 544 16.09 -23.36 -19.30
C GLN A 544 17.55 -23.70 -19.02
N ARG A 545 17.87 -24.00 -17.77
CA ARG A 545 19.18 -24.51 -17.39
C ARG A 545 19.41 -25.90 -17.99
N LEU A 546 20.58 -26.13 -18.53
CA LEU A 546 20.96 -27.38 -19.18
C LEU A 546 21.53 -28.37 -18.14
N ALA A 547 21.13 -29.63 -18.23
CA ALA A 547 21.64 -30.68 -17.34
C ALA A 547 23.13 -30.97 -17.57
N THR A 548 23.58 -30.82 -18.80
CA THR A 548 25.01 -30.85 -19.19
C THR A 548 25.23 -29.85 -20.34
N PRO A 549 26.40 -29.24 -20.47
CA PRO A 549 26.71 -28.33 -21.58
C PRO A 549 26.56 -28.99 -22.97
N ALA A 550 26.61 -30.30 -23.04
CA ALA A 550 26.44 -31.10 -24.27
C ALA A 550 24.96 -31.45 -24.60
N ALA A 551 24.00 -31.12 -23.69
CA ALA A 551 22.57 -31.39 -23.90
C ALA A 551 21.88 -30.28 -24.72
N LEU A 552 22.63 -29.45 -25.42
CA LEU A 552 22.10 -28.52 -26.41
C LEU A 552 21.37 -29.36 -27.49
N ALA A 553 20.09 -29.05 -27.69
CA ALA A 553 19.42 -29.22 -28.98
C ALA A 553 20.41 -28.79 -30.07
N THR A 554 20.32 -29.37 -31.26
CA THR A 554 21.32 -29.23 -32.32
C THR A 554 21.96 -27.82 -32.40
N PRO A 555 23.22 -27.69 -32.84
CA PRO A 555 23.87 -26.36 -32.96
C PRO A 555 23.00 -25.31 -33.69
N GLU A 556 22.17 -25.78 -34.64
CA GLU A 556 21.19 -24.96 -35.37
C GLU A 556 20.10 -24.36 -34.48
N ASP A 557 19.52 -25.14 -33.56
CA ASP A 557 18.50 -24.65 -32.62
C ASP A 557 19.05 -23.62 -31.66
N SER A 558 20.30 -23.80 -31.22
CA SER A 558 21.02 -22.87 -30.34
C SER A 558 21.28 -21.52 -31.03
N ILE A 559 21.75 -21.55 -32.29
CA ILE A 559 22.02 -20.35 -33.09
C ILE A 559 20.70 -19.62 -33.39
N THR A 560 19.65 -20.34 -33.76
CA THR A 560 18.33 -19.78 -34.03
C THR A 560 17.72 -19.14 -32.80
N GLY A 561 17.85 -19.77 -31.62
CA GLY A 561 17.39 -19.23 -30.35
C GLY A 561 18.13 -17.94 -29.96
N ALA A 562 19.45 -17.93 -30.03
CA ALA A 562 20.27 -16.74 -29.73
C ALA A 562 19.98 -15.57 -30.69
N ARG A 563 19.76 -15.85 -31.99
CA ARG A 563 19.34 -14.83 -32.97
C ARG A 563 18.00 -14.23 -32.60
N CYS A 564 16.99 -15.05 -32.25
CA CYS A 564 15.68 -14.55 -31.80
C CYS A 564 15.81 -13.66 -30.55
N VAL A 565 16.59 -14.04 -29.54
CA VAL A 565 16.81 -13.24 -28.35
C VAL A 565 17.37 -11.87 -28.70
N THR A 566 18.42 -11.84 -29.54
CA THR A 566 19.02 -10.60 -30.02
C THR A 566 18.01 -9.72 -30.76
N GLU A 567 17.16 -10.30 -31.61
CA GLU A 567 16.13 -9.60 -32.35
C GLU A 567 15.07 -9.00 -31.42
N GLN A 568 14.57 -9.75 -30.41
CA GLN A 568 13.58 -9.25 -29.46
C GLN A 568 14.10 -8.05 -28.65
N PHE A 569 15.36 -8.11 -28.20
CA PHE A 569 15.96 -6.97 -27.51
C PHE A 569 16.23 -5.78 -28.43
N ASN A 570 16.63 -5.99 -29.66
CA ASN A 570 16.83 -4.92 -30.64
C ASN A 570 15.50 -4.23 -30.96
N LEU A 571 14.39 -4.98 -31.11
CA LEU A 571 13.05 -4.41 -31.28
C LEU A 571 12.64 -3.59 -30.04
N ALA A 572 12.89 -4.09 -28.83
CA ALA A 572 12.60 -3.37 -27.60
C ALA A 572 13.39 -2.06 -27.47
N LEU A 573 14.69 -2.10 -27.76
CA LEU A 573 15.58 -0.94 -27.70
C LEU A 573 15.21 0.10 -28.79
N ALA A 574 14.89 -0.33 -30.00
CA ALA A 574 14.43 0.54 -31.08
C ALA A 574 13.10 1.25 -30.73
N ALA A 575 12.13 0.51 -30.16
CA ALA A 575 10.88 1.09 -29.69
C ALA A 575 11.11 2.17 -28.61
N MET A 576 12.06 1.98 -27.71
CA MET A 576 12.42 2.98 -26.69
C MET A 576 13.06 4.24 -27.32
N GLN A 577 13.91 4.11 -28.35
CA GLN A 577 14.56 5.22 -29.03
C GLN A 577 13.56 6.09 -29.79
N GLN A 578 12.60 5.50 -30.50
CA GLN A 578 11.56 6.24 -31.24
C GLN A 578 10.72 7.17 -30.34
N HIS A 579 10.57 6.82 -29.05
CA HIS A 579 9.85 7.66 -28.08
C HIS A 579 10.79 8.61 -27.33
N GLY A 580 12.09 8.33 -27.28
CA GLY A 580 13.11 9.17 -26.61
C GLY A 580 13.43 10.45 -27.37
N ASP A 581 13.41 10.40 -28.70
CA ASP A 581 13.65 11.56 -29.54
C ASP A 581 12.47 12.56 -29.56
N ALA A 582 11.29 12.13 -29.10
CA ALA A 582 10.08 12.96 -29.02
C ALA A 582 9.93 13.76 -27.72
N THR A 583 10.82 13.56 -26.73
CA THR A 583 10.69 14.20 -25.39
C THR A 583 11.85 15.15 -25.10
N PRO A 584 11.59 16.43 -24.74
CA PRO A 584 12.61 17.27 -24.14
C PRO A 584 13.05 16.63 -22.82
N ARG A 585 14.36 16.36 -22.67
CA ARG A 585 14.95 15.84 -21.45
C ARG A 585 14.58 16.74 -20.28
N ARG A 586 13.71 16.30 -19.39
CA ARG A 586 13.57 16.95 -18.07
C ARG A 586 14.92 16.85 -17.35
N PRO A 587 15.43 17.96 -16.77
CA PRO A 587 16.60 17.85 -15.90
C PRO A 587 16.27 16.84 -14.79
N PRO A 588 17.22 16.01 -14.40
CA PRO A 588 17.01 15.02 -13.34
C PRO A 588 16.49 15.74 -12.09
N ALA A 589 15.42 15.24 -11.51
CA ALA A 589 14.95 15.69 -10.21
C ALA A 589 16.11 15.50 -9.23
N ARG A 590 16.59 16.59 -8.63
CA ARG A 590 17.64 16.53 -7.61
C ARG A 590 17.15 15.62 -6.50
N THR A 591 17.79 14.48 -6.35
CA THR A 591 17.63 13.63 -5.17
C THR A 591 18.18 14.39 -3.96
N PRO A 592 17.54 14.34 -2.79
CA PRO A 592 17.99 15.05 -1.59
C PRO A 592 19.40 14.68 -1.09
N ALA A 593 20.05 13.67 -1.68
CA ALA A 593 21.35 13.18 -1.27
C ALA A 593 22.55 14.02 -1.76
N ASP A 594 22.37 14.98 -2.70
CA ASP A 594 23.49 15.74 -3.29
C ASP A 594 23.82 17.08 -2.61
N SER A 595 23.21 17.40 -1.47
CA SER A 595 23.48 18.66 -0.76
C SER A 595 24.50 18.55 0.38
N GLY A 596 25.39 17.56 0.40
CA GLY A 596 26.25 17.36 1.55
C GLY A 596 27.61 16.66 1.37
N ARG A 597 28.20 16.69 0.17
CA ARG A 597 29.63 16.31 0.07
C ARG A 597 30.43 17.38 -0.68
N SER A 598 31.07 18.23 0.11
CA SER A 598 32.23 19.03 -0.33
C SER A 598 33.41 18.09 -0.59
N PRO A 599 34.17 18.24 -1.69
CA PRO A 599 35.33 17.39 -1.94
C PRO A 599 36.44 17.74 -0.98
N ALA A 600 36.84 16.80 -0.13
CA ALA A 600 38.11 16.88 0.57
C ALA A 600 39.23 16.55 -0.42
N THR A 601 40.10 17.51 -0.68
CA THR A 601 41.42 17.38 -1.29
C THR A 601 42.49 17.31 -0.20
N PRO A 602 43.69 16.85 -0.52
CA PRO A 602 44.17 15.58 -1.01
C PRO A 602 44.64 14.64 0.09
#